data_b487fb00f0f0fdda2df3d6fa0ce887ac
#
_entry.id   b487fb00f0f0fdda2df3d6fa0ce887ac
#
_cell.length_a   1.000
_cell.length_b   1.000
_cell.length_c   1.000
_cell.angle_alpha   90.00
_cell.angle_beta   90.00
_cell.angle_gamma   90.00
#
_symmetry.space_group_name_H-M   'P 1'
#
loop_
_entity.id
_entity.type
_entity.pdbx_description
1 polymer ?
#
loop_
_entity_poly.entity_id
_entity_poly.type
_entity_poly.pdbx_seq_one_letter_code
_entity_poly.pdbx_strand_id
1 'polypeptide(L)'
;MKSLRDISWQVSEKGYRADPALSYSTLARYEREGFNNLDKLFDRIETPSLTFGSAVDSIITGGQEEFDERFMVAEFPSMPDSIVKIIKSLYKQYAGTYRSLLNIPDSSIIRETEDQNYQMNWKPETRAKVIKEKGTDYYNLLFVAGDRCIIDTQTYQDVVNAVRVLKESSSTKLYFADDNPFEPDIERLYQLKFKGEFDGITYRNMADLIIVNHKEKWVKPVDLKTSSHTEWDFYKSFVDWRYDIQARLYWSIIRQNMDKDEYFKDFKLLDYDFIVVNRRILVPLVWTCPFTQAVGTLKFGKNDQIEMRSPFVIGEELSSYLTSRPRVPVGINETGPNDLREWLNTL
;
A
#
# COMPACT_ATOMS: atom_id res chain seq x y z
N MET A 1 -21.58 1.23 25.10
CA MET A 1 -20.27 1.81 24.76
C MET A 1 -20.31 2.17 23.29
N LYS A 2 -19.84 3.34 22.86
CA LYS A 2 -19.86 3.75 21.45
C LYS A 2 -18.59 3.25 20.77
N SER A 3 -18.70 2.56 19.64
CA SER A 3 -17.53 2.13 18.86
C SER A 3 -16.92 3.27 18.06
N LEU A 4 -15.61 3.26 17.87
CA LEU A 4 -14.94 4.19 16.96
C LEU A 4 -15.39 3.96 15.49
N ARG A 5 -15.89 2.75 15.18
CA ARG A 5 -16.51 2.42 13.89
C ARG A 5 -17.70 3.33 13.59
N ASP A 6 -18.45 3.76 14.60
CA ASP A 6 -19.66 4.58 14.42
C ASP A 6 -19.36 5.98 13.86
N ILE A 7 -18.12 6.47 14.04
CA ILE A 7 -17.67 7.75 13.51
C ILE A 7 -16.75 7.60 12.30
N SER A 8 -16.49 6.37 11.86
CA SER A 8 -15.68 6.09 10.68
C SER A 8 -16.51 6.21 9.39
N TRP A 9 -15.82 6.41 8.29
CA TRP A 9 -16.46 6.52 6.98
C TRP A 9 -16.89 5.14 6.47
N GLN A 10 -18.21 4.91 6.48
CA GLN A 10 -18.81 3.65 6.05
C GLN A 10 -18.87 3.56 4.52
N VAL A 11 -17.84 3.01 3.91
CA VAL A 11 -17.72 2.83 2.46
C VAL A 11 -17.04 1.51 2.13
N SER A 12 -17.46 0.88 1.03
CA SER A 12 -16.77 -0.31 0.53
C SER A 12 -15.32 0.00 0.15
N GLU A 13 -14.45 -1.03 0.11
CA GLU A 13 -13.06 -0.83 -0.34
C GLU A 13 -13.00 -0.26 -1.76
N LYS A 14 -13.86 -0.74 -2.66
CA LYS A 14 -13.96 -0.20 -4.02
C LYS A 14 -14.33 1.28 -4.04
N GLY A 15 -15.30 1.70 -3.21
CA GLY A 15 -15.69 3.10 -3.06
C GLY A 15 -14.58 3.94 -2.45
N TYR A 16 -13.89 3.42 -1.43
CA TYR A 16 -12.71 4.07 -0.85
C TYR A 16 -11.62 4.32 -1.89
N ARG A 17 -11.29 3.30 -2.69
CA ARG A 17 -10.22 3.43 -3.71
C ARG A 17 -10.59 4.33 -4.87
N ALA A 18 -11.87 4.43 -5.22
CA ALA A 18 -12.37 5.31 -6.29
C ALA A 18 -12.54 6.78 -5.86
N ASP A 19 -12.44 7.07 -4.59
CA ASP A 19 -12.63 8.43 -4.06
C ASP A 19 -11.45 9.34 -4.45
N PRO A 20 -11.70 10.60 -4.87
CA PRO A 20 -10.65 11.51 -5.33
C PRO A 20 -9.83 12.16 -4.21
N ALA A 21 -10.21 12.01 -2.94
CA ALA A 21 -9.47 12.57 -1.81
C ALA A 21 -8.01 12.09 -1.79
N LEU A 22 -7.10 12.97 -1.39
CA LEU A 22 -5.69 12.64 -1.32
C LEU A 22 -5.41 11.61 -0.22
N SER A 23 -4.54 10.66 -0.52
CA SER A 23 -4.13 9.60 0.42
C SER A 23 -2.63 9.67 0.69
N TYR A 24 -2.19 8.99 1.75
CA TYR A 24 -0.77 8.83 2.02
C TYR A 24 0.02 8.34 0.79
N SER A 25 -0.47 7.30 0.11
CA SER A 25 0.23 6.74 -1.05
C SER A 25 0.41 7.76 -2.18
N THR A 26 -0.57 8.63 -2.39
CA THR A 26 -0.50 9.73 -3.36
C THR A 26 0.54 10.77 -2.94
N LEU A 27 0.49 11.24 -1.69
CA LEU A 27 1.42 12.25 -1.17
C LEU A 27 2.86 11.73 -1.13
N ALA A 28 3.06 10.52 -0.61
CA ALA A 28 4.38 9.92 -0.51
C ALA A 28 4.99 9.64 -1.88
N ARG A 29 4.18 9.26 -2.86
CA ARG A 29 4.66 9.07 -4.24
C ARG A 29 5.06 10.39 -4.88
N TYR A 30 4.22 11.43 -4.74
CA TYR A 30 4.55 12.76 -5.21
C TYR A 30 5.84 13.28 -4.57
N GLU A 31 6.00 13.13 -3.27
CA GLU A 31 7.19 13.57 -2.54
C GLU A 31 8.48 12.85 -2.98
N ARG A 32 8.38 11.56 -3.37
CA ARG A 32 9.54 10.79 -3.87
C ARG A 32 9.86 11.05 -5.33
N GLU A 33 8.85 11.15 -6.17
CA GLU A 33 8.99 11.17 -7.62
C GLU A 33 8.89 12.60 -8.21
N GLY A 34 8.41 13.57 -7.42
CA GLY A 34 8.17 14.91 -7.86
C GLY A 34 7.17 14.98 -9.01
N PHE A 35 7.41 15.87 -9.97
CA PHE A 35 6.53 16.08 -11.12
C PHE A 35 6.72 15.07 -12.27
N ASN A 36 7.72 14.20 -12.18
CA ASN A 36 8.13 13.35 -13.31
C ASN A 36 7.09 12.28 -13.72
N ASN A 37 6.24 11.86 -12.81
CA ASN A 37 5.28 10.76 -13.03
C ASN A 37 3.86 11.10 -12.58
N LEU A 38 3.43 12.36 -12.72
CA LEU A 38 2.11 12.80 -12.27
C LEU A 38 0.95 12.11 -13.00
N ASP A 39 1.12 11.75 -14.25
CA ASP A 39 0.17 10.97 -15.02
C ASP A 39 -0.07 9.56 -14.43
N LYS A 40 0.93 9.01 -13.74
CA LYS A 40 0.89 7.69 -13.09
C LYS A 40 0.68 7.77 -11.58
N LEU A 41 0.49 8.97 -11.03
CA LEU A 41 0.41 9.19 -9.58
C LEU A 41 -0.65 8.34 -8.89
N PHE A 42 -1.76 8.09 -9.57
CA PHE A 42 -2.89 7.31 -9.06
C PHE A 42 -2.88 5.84 -9.50
N ASP A 43 -1.89 5.43 -10.29
CA ASP A 43 -1.81 4.05 -10.75
C ASP A 43 -1.50 3.10 -9.60
N ARG A 44 -2.17 1.95 -9.61
CA ARG A 44 -1.91 0.90 -8.64
C ARG A 44 -0.55 0.26 -8.91
N ILE A 45 0.29 0.21 -7.90
CA ILE A 45 1.57 -0.51 -7.95
C ILE A 45 1.33 -1.94 -7.47
N GLU A 46 1.74 -2.92 -8.26
CA GLU A 46 1.73 -4.33 -7.89
C GLU A 46 3.17 -4.85 -7.88
N THR A 47 3.59 -5.35 -6.73
CA THR A 47 4.88 -6.02 -6.55
C THR A 47 4.71 -7.27 -5.69
N PRO A 48 5.61 -8.27 -5.78
CA PRO A 48 5.56 -9.44 -4.91
C PRO A 48 5.57 -9.08 -3.42
N SER A 49 6.30 -8.03 -3.03
CA SER A 49 6.34 -7.56 -1.65
C SER A 49 4.98 -7.02 -1.19
N LEU A 50 4.31 -6.24 -2.03
CA LEU A 50 2.96 -5.73 -1.73
C LEU A 50 1.92 -6.86 -1.72
N THR A 51 2.06 -7.85 -2.61
CA THR A 51 1.21 -9.04 -2.62
C THR A 51 1.36 -9.83 -1.32
N PHE A 52 2.60 -10.06 -0.87
CA PHE A 52 2.88 -10.72 0.41
C PHE A 52 2.29 -9.94 1.58
N GLY A 53 2.51 -8.62 1.65
CA GLY A 53 1.94 -7.76 2.67
C GLY A 53 0.41 -7.81 2.71
N SER A 54 -0.24 -7.74 1.55
CA SER A 54 -1.69 -7.85 1.44
C SER A 54 -2.23 -9.22 1.86
N ALA A 55 -1.46 -10.30 1.64
CA ALA A 55 -1.83 -11.64 2.07
C ALA A 55 -1.71 -11.80 3.60
N VAL A 56 -0.67 -11.25 4.22
CA VAL A 56 -0.53 -11.22 5.68
C VAL A 56 -1.66 -10.40 6.30
N ASP A 57 -1.94 -9.22 5.74
CA ASP A 57 -3.00 -8.33 6.21
C ASP A 57 -4.37 -9.02 6.16
N SER A 58 -4.73 -9.68 5.05
CA SER A 58 -6.03 -10.36 4.92
C SER A 58 -6.26 -11.43 6.00
N ILE A 59 -5.24 -12.22 6.36
CA ILE A 59 -5.38 -13.22 7.44
C ILE A 59 -5.48 -12.55 8.81
N ILE A 60 -4.76 -11.45 9.04
CA ILE A 60 -4.81 -10.73 10.32
C ILE A 60 -6.16 -10.05 10.51
N THR A 61 -6.74 -9.49 9.45
CA THR A 61 -7.96 -8.67 9.53
C THR A 61 -9.24 -9.47 9.44
N GLY A 62 -9.32 -10.44 8.54
CA GLY A 62 -10.55 -11.22 8.27
C GLY A 62 -10.35 -12.74 8.33
N GLY A 63 -9.17 -13.20 8.75
CA GLY A 63 -8.88 -14.62 8.85
C GLY A 63 -8.71 -15.33 7.51
N GLN A 64 -8.83 -16.67 7.55
CA GLN A 64 -8.66 -17.48 6.35
C GLN A 64 -9.74 -17.21 5.30
N GLU A 65 -10.94 -16.84 5.70
CA GLU A 65 -12.06 -16.56 4.79
C GLU A 65 -11.75 -15.35 3.89
N GLU A 66 -11.32 -14.22 4.46
CA GLU A 66 -10.92 -13.05 3.66
C GLU A 66 -9.71 -13.35 2.77
N PHE A 67 -8.79 -14.16 3.26
CA PHE A 67 -7.65 -14.60 2.45
C PHE A 67 -8.13 -15.39 1.23
N ASP A 68 -9.01 -16.37 1.40
CA ASP A 68 -9.50 -17.24 0.32
C ASP A 68 -10.35 -16.48 -0.71
N GLU A 69 -11.02 -15.40 -0.30
CA GLU A 69 -11.72 -14.47 -1.20
C GLU A 69 -10.76 -13.68 -2.09
N ARG A 70 -9.59 -13.31 -1.57
CA ARG A 70 -8.64 -12.42 -2.24
C ARG A 70 -7.49 -13.13 -2.92
N PHE A 71 -7.15 -14.33 -2.45
CA PHE A 71 -5.99 -15.08 -2.91
C PHE A 71 -6.36 -16.50 -3.32
N MET A 72 -5.55 -17.06 -4.22
CA MET A 72 -5.58 -18.46 -4.59
C MET A 72 -4.15 -19.02 -4.45
N VAL A 73 -4.00 -20.05 -3.66
CA VAL A 73 -2.73 -20.80 -3.56
C VAL A 73 -2.69 -21.83 -4.67
N ALA A 74 -1.66 -21.79 -5.50
CA ALA A 74 -1.47 -22.75 -6.58
C ALA A 74 0.01 -23.01 -6.84
N GLU A 75 0.30 -24.25 -7.26
CA GLU A 75 1.62 -24.60 -7.76
C GLU A 75 1.74 -24.19 -9.23
N PHE A 76 2.80 -23.50 -9.54
CA PHE A 76 3.18 -23.17 -10.92
C PHE A 76 4.71 -23.02 -11.02
N PRO A 77 5.30 -23.24 -12.21
CA PRO A 77 6.73 -23.09 -12.40
C PRO A 77 7.20 -21.69 -11.99
N SER A 78 8.28 -21.61 -11.23
CA SER A 78 8.88 -20.34 -10.87
C SER A 78 9.30 -19.57 -12.11
N MET A 79 8.89 -18.30 -12.20
CA MET A 79 9.21 -17.44 -13.33
C MET A 79 9.51 -16.00 -12.85
N PRO A 80 10.31 -15.24 -13.62
CA PRO A 80 10.55 -13.83 -13.33
C PRO A 80 9.27 -12.99 -13.33
N ASP A 81 9.22 -11.98 -12.46
CA ASP A 81 8.09 -11.04 -12.35
C ASP A 81 7.73 -10.37 -13.68
N SER A 82 8.72 -10.12 -14.53
CA SER A 82 8.51 -9.58 -15.87
C SER A 82 7.65 -10.50 -16.75
N ILE A 83 7.85 -11.81 -16.66
CA ILE A 83 7.02 -12.78 -17.37
C ILE A 83 5.61 -12.79 -16.79
N VAL A 84 5.46 -12.80 -15.47
CA VAL A 84 4.16 -12.74 -14.81
C VAL A 84 3.37 -11.50 -15.25
N LYS A 85 4.01 -10.34 -15.33
CA LYS A 85 3.37 -9.10 -15.80
C LYS A 85 2.89 -9.20 -17.25
N ILE A 86 3.74 -9.73 -18.15
CA ILE A 86 3.39 -9.96 -19.55
C ILE A 86 2.17 -10.90 -19.66
N ILE A 87 2.17 -12.02 -18.91
CA ILE A 87 1.06 -12.98 -18.96
C ILE A 87 -0.22 -12.37 -18.42
N LYS A 88 -0.19 -11.62 -17.32
CA LYS A 88 -1.35 -10.89 -16.79
C LYS A 88 -1.90 -9.88 -17.79
N SER A 89 -1.03 -9.16 -18.48
CA SER A 89 -1.43 -8.22 -19.53
C SER A 89 -2.08 -8.93 -20.72
N LEU A 90 -1.46 -10.01 -21.22
CA LEU A 90 -2.03 -10.83 -22.29
C LEU A 90 -3.37 -11.45 -21.88
N TYR A 91 -3.51 -11.92 -20.63
CA TYR A 91 -4.77 -12.42 -20.11
C TYR A 91 -5.85 -11.33 -20.13
N LYS A 92 -5.54 -10.16 -19.62
CA LYS A 92 -6.48 -9.02 -19.62
C LYS A 92 -6.96 -8.64 -21.02
N GLN A 93 -6.07 -8.70 -22.03
CA GLN A 93 -6.38 -8.34 -23.40
C GLN A 93 -7.12 -9.46 -24.15
N TYR A 94 -6.78 -10.71 -23.90
CA TYR A 94 -7.14 -11.83 -24.80
C TYR A 94 -7.95 -12.95 -24.17
N ALA A 95 -8.21 -12.95 -22.85
CA ALA A 95 -8.95 -14.05 -22.19
C ALA A 95 -10.37 -14.26 -22.72
N GLY A 96 -11.00 -13.20 -23.23
CA GLY A 96 -12.30 -13.28 -23.90
C GLY A 96 -12.26 -14.02 -25.26
N THR A 97 -11.08 -14.10 -25.89
CA THR A 97 -10.92 -14.70 -27.22
C THR A 97 -10.14 -16.01 -27.17
N TYR A 98 -9.09 -16.09 -26.37
CA TYR A 98 -8.18 -17.24 -26.33
C TYR A 98 -8.13 -17.86 -24.92
N ARG A 99 -8.54 -19.13 -24.83
CA ARG A 99 -8.51 -19.91 -23.58
C ARG A 99 -7.12 -20.48 -23.26
N SER A 100 -6.17 -20.41 -24.18
CA SER A 100 -4.79 -20.85 -23.99
C SER A 100 -3.81 -19.82 -24.51
N LEU A 101 -2.73 -19.60 -23.78
CA LEU A 101 -1.63 -18.72 -24.18
C LEU A 101 -1.01 -19.16 -25.52
N LEU A 102 -1.00 -20.49 -25.78
CA LEU A 102 -0.47 -21.07 -27.01
C LEU A 102 -1.22 -20.57 -28.26
N ASN A 103 -2.51 -20.24 -28.13
CA ASN A 103 -3.36 -19.80 -29.24
C ASN A 103 -3.28 -18.29 -29.50
N ILE A 104 -2.65 -17.53 -28.62
CA ILE A 104 -2.43 -16.10 -28.86
C ILE A 104 -1.39 -15.95 -29.99
N PRO A 105 -1.65 -15.11 -31.01
CA PRO A 105 -0.70 -14.87 -32.09
C PRO A 105 0.66 -14.38 -31.55
N ASP A 106 1.75 -14.91 -32.12
CA ASP A 106 3.10 -14.50 -31.73
C ASP A 106 3.33 -13.00 -31.87
N SER A 107 2.77 -12.37 -32.89
CA SER A 107 2.84 -10.91 -33.10
C SER A 107 2.26 -10.13 -31.90
N SER A 108 1.19 -10.61 -31.28
CA SER A 108 0.60 -9.98 -30.08
C SER A 108 1.50 -10.13 -28.87
N ILE A 109 2.11 -11.30 -28.69
CA ILE A 109 3.05 -11.57 -27.61
C ILE A 109 4.32 -10.73 -27.79
N ILE A 110 4.84 -10.67 -29.01
CA ILE A 110 6.02 -9.85 -29.35
C ILE A 110 5.76 -8.39 -28.98
N ARG A 111 4.64 -7.82 -29.41
CA ARG A 111 4.27 -6.44 -29.08
C ARG A 111 4.23 -6.22 -27.57
N GLU A 112 3.59 -7.12 -26.82
CA GLU A 112 3.53 -7.01 -25.36
C GLU A 112 4.92 -7.07 -24.70
N THR A 113 5.84 -7.90 -25.25
CA THR A 113 7.23 -7.93 -24.77
C THR A 113 7.99 -6.64 -25.08
N GLU A 114 7.66 -5.94 -26.17
CA GLU A 114 8.22 -4.63 -26.55
C GLU A 114 7.68 -3.53 -25.65
N ASP A 115 6.38 -3.47 -25.43
CA ASP A 115 5.73 -2.50 -24.54
C ASP A 115 6.28 -2.56 -23.10
N GLN A 116 6.71 -3.76 -22.66
CA GLN A 116 7.30 -3.98 -21.34
C GLN A 116 8.84 -4.01 -21.33
N ASN A 117 9.50 -3.69 -22.44
CA ASN A 117 10.95 -3.73 -22.59
C ASN A 117 11.59 -5.06 -22.14
N TYR A 118 10.90 -6.19 -22.38
CA TYR A 118 11.37 -7.52 -21.95
C TYR A 118 12.40 -8.05 -22.93
N GLN A 119 13.65 -8.28 -22.45
CA GLN A 119 14.74 -8.95 -23.19
C GLN A 119 14.91 -8.43 -24.63
N MET A 120 14.99 -7.12 -24.79
CA MET A 120 15.02 -6.46 -26.10
C MET A 120 16.24 -6.85 -26.98
N ASN A 121 17.28 -7.41 -26.37
CA ASN A 121 18.45 -7.98 -27.06
C ASN A 121 18.20 -9.38 -27.65
N TRP A 122 17.04 -10.02 -27.36
CA TRP A 122 16.68 -11.30 -27.93
C TRP A 122 15.87 -11.10 -29.22
N LYS A 123 15.91 -12.12 -30.10
CA LYS A 123 15.04 -12.14 -31.28
C LYS A 123 13.57 -12.15 -30.85
N PRO A 124 12.69 -11.42 -31.53
CA PRO A 124 11.26 -11.35 -31.19
C PRO A 124 10.60 -12.74 -31.05
N GLU A 125 10.89 -13.66 -31.97
CA GLU A 125 10.33 -15.02 -31.97
C GLU A 125 10.80 -15.81 -30.75
N THR A 126 12.04 -15.59 -30.30
CA THR A 126 12.58 -16.23 -29.10
C THR A 126 11.84 -15.73 -27.86
N ARG A 127 11.54 -14.41 -27.78
CA ARG A 127 10.75 -13.85 -26.67
C ARG A 127 9.37 -14.48 -26.63
N ALA A 128 8.65 -14.51 -27.75
CA ALA A 128 7.32 -15.12 -27.83
C ALA A 128 7.33 -16.59 -27.42
N LYS A 129 8.31 -17.36 -27.90
CA LYS A 129 8.48 -18.78 -27.56
C LYS A 129 8.66 -18.96 -26.05
N VAL A 130 9.56 -18.20 -25.43
CA VAL A 130 9.83 -18.30 -23.97
C VAL A 130 8.61 -17.92 -23.15
N ILE A 131 7.84 -16.88 -23.56
CA ILE A 131 6.60 -16.51 -22.87
C ILE A 131 5.58 -17.67 -22.96
N LYS A 132 5.39 -18.29 -24.12
CA LYS A 132 4.50 -19.46 -24.27
C LYS A 132 4.94 -20.65 -23.43
N GLU A 133 6.22 -21.00 -23.48
CA GLU A 133 6.76 -22.16 -22.75
C GLU A 133 6.65 -21.99 -21.23
N LYS A 134 6.97 -20.82 -20.70
CA LYS A 134 6.99 -20.59 -19.26
C LYS A 134 5.65 -20.14 -18.70
N GLY A 135 4.81 -19.50 -19.49
CA GLY A 135 3.63 -18.80 -19.04
C GLY A 135 2.32 -19.56 -19.17
N THR A 136 2.28 -20.68 -19.92
CA THR A 136 1.02 -21.37 -20.22
C THR A 136 0.28 -21.83 -18.96
N ASP A 137 0.98 -22.44 -18.02
CA ASP A 137 0.35 -22.93 -16.78
C ASP A 137 -0.21 -21.77 -15.96
N TYR A 138 0.55 -20.67 -15.83
CA TYR A 138 0.10 -19.50 -15.09
C TYR A 138 -1.10 -18.80 -15.79
N TYR A 139 -1.08 -18.74 -17.13
CA TYR A 139 -2.20 -18.21 -17.91
C TYR A 139 -3.49 -19.01 -17.67
N ASN A 140 -3.38 -20.34 -17.62
CA ASN A 140 -4.52 -21.21 -17.34
C ASN A 140 -5.03 -21.04 -15.90
N LEU A 141 -4.14 -20.84 -14.93
CA LEU A 141 -4.51 -20.57 -13.53
C LEU A 141 -5.30 -19.28 -13.38
N LEU A 142 -5.04 -18.24 -14.20
CA LEU A 142 -5.79 -16.97 -14.14
C LEU A 142 -7.29 -17.16 -14.42
N PHE A 143 -7.70 -18.14 -15.25
CA PHE A 143 -9.12 -18.45 -15.44
C PHE A 143 -9.76 -19.10 -14.21
N VAL A 144 -9.01 -19.85 -13.43
CA VAL A 144 -9.49 -20.49 -12.19
C VAL A 144 -9.52 -19.47 -11.05
N ALA A 145 -8.52 -18.59 -11.02
CA ALA A 145 -8.38 -17.58 -9.98
C ALA A 145 -9.51 -16.53 -10.05
N GLY A 146 -9.94 -16.16 -11.27
CA GLY A 146 -10.85 -15.02 -11.45
C GLY A 146 -10.18 -13.73 -10.99
N ASP A 147 -10.82 -13.01 -10.07
CA ASP A 147 -10.28 -11.76 -9.52
C ASP A 147 -9.27 -11.97 -8.38
N ARG A 148 -9.04 -13.21 -7.97
CA ARG A 148 -8.09 -13.53 -6.88
C ARG A 148 -6.65 -13.43 -7.34
N CYS A 149 -5.80 -12.97 -6.44
CA CYS A 149 -4.35 -12.95 -6.67
C CYS A 149 -3.76 -14.36 -6.46
N ILE A 150 -3.01 -14.85 -7.45
CA ILE A 150 -2.35 -16.16 -7.35
C ILE A 150 -1.03 -16.00 -6.61
N ILE A 151 -0.82 -16.83 -5.59
CA ILE A 151 0.46 -16.97 -4.89
C ILE A 151 0.86 -18.46 -4.85
N ASP A 152 2.17 -18.70 -4.80
CA ASP A 152 2.70 -20.06 -4.68
C ASP A 152 2.63 -20.58 -3.24
N THR A 153 2.75 -21.89 -3.07
CA THR A 153 2.69 -22.57 -1.76
C THR A 153 3.76 -22.06 -0.81
N GLN A 154 4.98 -21.75 -1.30
CA GLN A 154 6.03 -21.23 -0.44
C GLN A 154 5.69 -19.84 0.09
N THR A 155 5.16 -18.96 -0.76
CA THR A 155 4.68 -17.62 -0.35
C THR A 155 3.55 -17.74 0.67
N TYR A 156 2.60 -18.66 0.48
CA TYR A 156 1.55 -18.92 1.47
C TYR A 156 2.11 -19.40 2.81
N GLN A 157 3.07 -20.33 2.79
CA GLN A 157 3.71 -20.79 4.02
C GLN A 157 4.44 -19.65 4.76
N ASP A 158 5.11 -18.76 4.02
CA ASP A 158 5.75 -17.59 4.60
C ASP A 158 4.71 -16.62 5.21
N VAL A 159 3.55 -16.46 4.57
CA VAL A 159 2.42 -15.67 5.10
C VAL A 159 1.92 -16.25 6.42
N VAL A 160 1.66 -17.55 6.47
CA VAL A 160 1.21 -18.25 7.70
C VAL A 160 2.23 -18.09 8.82
N ASN A 161 3.51 -18.23 8.52
CA ASN A 161 4.58 -18.05 9.50
C ASN A 161 4.65 -16.60 10.01
N ALA A 162 4.50 -15.61 9.13
CA ALA A 162 4.47 -14.20 9.52
C ALA A 162 3.27 -13.89 10.44
N VAL A 163 2.09 -14.37 10.09
CA VAL A 163 0.87 -14.22 10.91
C VAL A 163 1.07 -14.87 12.29
N ARG A 164 1.61 -16.09 12.32
CA ARG A 164 1.86 -16.80 13.57
C ARG A 164 2.78 -16.00 14.50
N VAL A 165 3.92 -15.51 14.01
CA VAL A 165 4.85 -14.75 14.87
C VAL A 165 4.28 -13.41 15.30
N LEU A 166 3.44 -12.74 14.49
CA LEU A 166 2.73 -11.52 14.89
C LEU A 166 1.77 -11.79 16.06
N LYS A 167 1.05 -12.91 16.05
CA LYS A 167 0.09 -13.29 17.09
C LYS A 167 0.75 -13.87 18.35
N GLU A 168 1.93 -14.49 18.27
CA GLU A 168 2.58 -15.21 19.37
C GLU A 168 3.71 -14.41 20.04
N SER A 169 4.38 -13.51 19.32
CA SER A 169 5.51 -12.75 19.87
C SER A 169 5.08 -11.88 21.06
N SER A 170 5.91 -11.86 22.10
CA SER A 170 5.68 -11.03 23.29
C SER A 170 5.56 -9.54 22.99
N SER A 171 6.20 -9.06 21.90
CA SER A 171 6.15 -7.65 21.50
C SER A 171 4.87 -7.27 20.77
N THR A 172 4.20 -8.22 20.08
CA THR A 172 3.09 -7.89 19.17
C THR A 172 1.78 -8.59 19.50
N LYS A 173 1.80 -9.66 20.29
CA LYS A 173 0.59 -10.46 20.57
C LYS A 173 -0.60 -9.64 21.13
N LEU A 174 -0.35 -8.57 21.87
CA LEU A 174 -1.41 -7.74 22.43
C LEU A 174 -2.11 -6.87 21.36
N TYR A 175 -1.43 -6.58 20.26
CA TYR A 175 -2.03 -5.85 19.14
C TYR A 175 -3.02 -6.72 18.38
N PHE A 176 -2.72 -8.00 18.21
CA PHE A 176 -3.47 -8.95 17.39
C PHE A 176 -4.21 -10.01 18.22
N ALA A 177 -4.40 -9.74 19.52
CA ALA A 177 -5.21 -10.61 20.36
C ALA A 177 -6.67 -10.64 19.88
N ASP A 178 -7.28 -11.80 19.93
CA ASP A 178 -8.72 -11.92 19.71
C ASP A 178 -9.50 -11.17 20.80
N ASP A 179 -10.75 -10.81 20.51
CA ASP A 179 -11.62 -10.14 21.46
C ASP A 179 -11.75 -10.98 22.72
N ASN A 180 -11.44 -10.38 23.86
CA ASN A 180 -11.45 -11.04 25.15
C ASN A 180 -12.70 -10.61 25.95
N PRO A 181 -13.63 -11.52 26.24
CA PRO A 181 -14.81 -11.20 27.06
C PRO A 181 -14.47 -10.66 28.47
N PHE A 182 -13.27 -10.95 28.95
CA PHE A 182 -12.77 -10.43 30.26
C PHE A 182 -12.12 -9.03 30.16
N GLU A 183 -11.93 -8.53 28.94
CA GLU A 183 -11.43 -7.17 28.66
C GLU A 183 -12.42 -6.41 27.75
N PRO A 184 -13.67 -6.24 28.18
CA PRO A 184 -14.73 -5.68 27.31
C PRO A 184 -14.50 -4.21 26.97
N ASP A 185 -13.56 -3.56 27.66
CA ASP A 185 -13.21 -2.16 27.41
C ASP A 185 -12.15 -1.98 26.30
N ILE A 186 -11.56 -3.07 25.81
CA ILE A 186 -10.59 -3.02 24.70
C ILE A 186 -11.26 -3.44 23.41
N GLU A 187 -11.27 -2.54 22.43
CA GLU A 187 -11.81 -2.77 21.11
C GLU A 187 -10.67 -2.75 20.07
N ARG A 188 -10.62 -3.75 19.19
CA ARG A 188 -9.67 -3.84 18.07
C ARG A 188 -10.44 -3.72 16.77
N LEU A 189 -10.16 -2.68 16.01
CA LEU A 189 -10.90 -2.30 14.82
C LEU A 189 -9.98 -2.32 13.61
N TYR A 190 -10.26 -3.21 12.68
CA TYR A 190 -9.49 -3.38 11.47
C TYR A 190 -10.09 -2.60 10.30
N GLN A 191 -9.22 -2.12 9.41
CA GLN A 191 -9.55 -1.49 8.13
C GLN A 191 -10.54 -0.33 8.22
N LEU A 192 -10.45 0.46 9.34
CA LEU A 192 -11.29 1.64 9.50
C LEU A 192 -10.89 2.76 8.55
N LYS A 193 -11.87 3.31 7.89
CA LYS A 193 -11.71 4.39 6.91
C LYS A 193 -12.19 5.70 7.50
N PHE A 194 -11.45 6.77 7.25
CA PHE A 194 -11.83 8.12 7.64
C PHE A 194 -11.55 9.11 6.52
N LYS A 195 -12.27 10.23 6.55
CA LYS A 195 -11.98 11.43 5.80
C LYS A 195 -11.70 12.58 6.75
N GLY A 196 -10.81 13.49 6.33
CA GLY A 196 -10.56 14.74 7.01
C GLY A 196 -10.40 15.85 5.98
N GLU A 197 -10.71 17.06 6.37
CA GLU A 197 -10.52 18.25 5.56
C GLU A 197 -9.56 19.19 6.28
N PHE A 198 -8.48 19.57 5.58
CA PHE A 198 -7.47 20.51 6.07
C PHE A 198 -7.19 21.52 4.97
N ASP A 199 -7.31 22.79 5.28
CA ASP A 199 -7.08 23.93 4.37
C ASP A 199 -7.87 23.80 3.05
N GLY A 200 -9.14 23.32 3.14
CA GLY A 200 -10.03 23.14 1.99
C GLY A 200 -9.72 21.93 1.12
N ILE A 201 -8.75 21.11 1.51
CA ILE A 201 -8.38 19.89 0.79
C ILE A 201 -8.86 18.67 1.56
N THR A 202 -9.53 17.76 0.85
CA THR A 202 -10.02 16.51 1.45
C THR A 202 -8.95 15.42 1.36
N TYR A 203 -8.70 14.79 2.50
CA TYR A 203 -7.81 13.65 2.65
C TYR A 203 -8.57 12.41 3.12
N ARG A 204 -8.03 11.25 2.84
CA ARG A 204 -8.57 9.97 3.30
C ARG A 204 -7.49 9.06 3.85
N ASN A 205 -7.89 8.22 4.79
CA ASN A 205 -7.06 7.12 5.28
C ASN A 205 -7.87 5.83 5.44
N MET A 206 -7.15 4.72 5.47
CA MET A 206 -7.64 3.42 5.88
C MET A 206 -6.59 2.86 6.85
N ALA A 207 -6.94 2.82 8.12
CA ALA A 207 -6.04 2.33 9.17
C ALA A 207 -6.13 0.82 9.27
N ASP A 208 -4.99 0.12 9.23
CA ASP A 208 -4.96 -1.35 9.30
C ASP A 208 -5.54 -1.85 10.61
N LEU A 209 -5.16 -1.21 11.72
CA LEU A 209 -5.69 -1.51 13.04
C LEU A 209 -5.78 -0.23 13.89
N ILE A 210 -6.88 -0.10 14.62
CA ILE A 210 -7.01 0.88 15.70
C ILE A 210 -7.43 0.15 16.96
N ILE A 211 -6.69 0.36 18.05
CA ILE A 211 -7.04 -0.16 19.36
C ILE A 211 -7.63 0.96 20.19
N VAL A 212 -8.79 0.71 20.77
CA VAL A 212 -9.49 1.63 21.66
C VAL A 212 -9.54 1.03 23.04
N ASN A 213 -9.12 1.79 24.04
CA ASN A 213 -9.35 1.47 25.45
C ASN A 213 -10.38 2.46 26.01
N HIS A 214 -11.59 1.98 26.18
CA HIS A 214 -12.72 2.80 26.61
C HIS A 214 -12.64 3.16 28.11
N LYS A 215 -12.02 2.31 28.92
CA LYS A 215 -11.85 2.54 30.35
C LYS A 215 -10.82 3.63 30.61
N GLU A 216 -9.68 3.55 29.94
CA GLU A 216 -8.58 4.51 30.10
C GLU A 216 -8.67 5.69 29.12
N LYS A 217 -9.66 5.68 28.24
CA LYS A 217 -9.95 6.73 27.26
C LYS A 217 -8.74 7.05 26.37
N TRP A 218 -8.22 6.04 25.68
CA TRP A 218 -7.20 6.25 24.66
C TRP A 218 -7.49 5.47 23.37
N VAL A 219 -6.95 5.98 22.29
CA VAL A 219 -7.00 5.40 20.95
C VAL A 219 -5.58 5.23 20.44
N LYS A 220 -5.22 4.07 19.94
CA LYS A 220 -3.90 3.73 19.42
C LYS A 220 -4.01 3.35 17.95
N PRO A 221 -3.55 4.20 17.02
CA PRO A 221 -3.47 3.86 15.59
C PRO A 221 -2.24 2.99 15.34
N VAL A 222 -2.42 1.97 14.52
CA VAL A 222 -1.41 0.97 14.19
C VAL A 222 -1.47 0.64 12.71
N ASP A 223 -0.32 0.43 12.11
CA ASP A 223 -0.19 0.02 10.73
C ASP A 223 0.74 -1.20 10.61
N LEU A 224 0.33 -2.16 9.79
CA LEU A 224 1.08 -3.40 9.58
C LEU A 224 1.98 -3.27 8.36
N LYS A 225 3.25 -3.52 8.54
CA LYS A 225 4.25 -3.50 7.46
C LYS A 225 4.96 -4.82 7.31
N THR A 226 5.17 -5.23 6.08
CA THR A 226 6.13 -6.28 5.76
C THR A 226 7.39 -5.63 5.19
N SER A 227 8.55 -6.07 5.65
CA SER A 227 9.83 -5.51 5.22
C SER A 227 10.85 -6.59 4.92
N SER A 228 11.76 -6.33 3.99
CA SER A 228 12.97 -7.14 3.78
C SER A 228 14.13 -6.71 4.68
N HIS A 229 14.02 -5.55 5.31
CA HIS A 229 15.03 -5.03 6.24
C HIS A 229 14.89 -5.68 7.63
N THR A 230 16.02 -5.75 8.33
CA THR A 230 16.04 -6.16 9.73
C THR A 230 15.50 -5.06 10.63
N GLU A 231 15.33 -5.34 11.91
CA GLU A 231 14.95 -4.34 12.92
C GLU A 231 15.92 -3.17 12.99
N TRP A 232 17.19 -3.38 12.71
CA TRP A 232 18.24 -2.35 12.70
C TRP A 232 18.19 -1.44 11.48
N ASP A 233 17.67 -1.95 10.37
CA ASP A 233 17.65 -1.28 9.07
C ASP A 233 16.26 -0.79 8.66
N PHE A 234 15.23 -1.00 9.49
CA PHE A 234 13.86 -0.61 9.14
C PHE A 234 13.72 0.90 8.88
N TYR A 235 14.55 1.72 9.51
CA TYR A 235 14.58 3.17 9.25
C TYR A 235 14.78 3.49 7.75
N LYS A 236 15.46 2.63 6.98
CA LYS A 236 15.60 2.79 5.53
C LYS A 236 14.24 2.71 4.84
N SER A 237 13.45 1.68 5.18
CA SER A 237 12.06 1.61 4.69
C SER A 237 11.21 2.80 5.13
N PHE A 238 11.39 3.26 6.37
CA PHE A 238 10.67 4.42 6.89
C PHE A 238 10.95 5.68 6.07
N VAL A 239 12.22 5.92 5.72
CA VAL A 239 12.66 7.04 4.88
C VAL A 239 12.21 6.85 3.43
N ASP A 240 12.51 5.71 2.83
CA ASP A 240 12.28 5.44 1.41
C ASP A 240 10.79 5.49 1.03
N TRP A 241 9.93 5.02 1.93
CA TRP A 241 8.48 5.01 1.70
C TRP A 241 7.76 6.21 2.30
N ARG A 242 8.47 7.12 2.97
CA ARG A 242 7.90 8.31 3.62
C ARG A 242 6.80 7.94 4.61
N TYR A 243 7.05 6.98 5.49
CA TYR A 243 6.08 6.57 6.51
C TYR A 243 5.80 7.67 7.54
N ASP A 244 6.67 8.68 7.63
CA ASP A 244 6.41 9.92 8.36
C ASP A 244 5.13 10.62 7.88
N ILE A 245 4.92 10.68 6.56
CA ILE A 245 3.70 11.25 5.96
C ILE A 245 2.47 10.43 6.36
N GLN A 246 2.57 9.09 6.35
CA GLN A 246 1.48 8.22 6.73
C GLN A 246 1.05 8.45 8.19
N ALA A 247 2.01 8.36 9.11
CA ALA A 247 1.74 8.51 10.53
C ALA A 247 1.06 9.83 10.84
N ARG A 248 1.57 10.94 10.30
CA ARG A 248 1.02 12.29 10.54
C ARG A 248 -0.35 12.48 9.92
N LEU A 249 -0.52 12.10 8.66
CA LEU A 249 -1.79 12.25 7.96
C LEU A 249 -2.89 11.45 8.66
N TYR A 250 -2.62 10.17 8.95
CA TYR A 250 -3.60 9.29 9.56
C TYR A 250 -3.95 9.73 10.98
N TRP A 251 -2.94 10.09 11.77
CA TRP A 251 -3.15 10.61 13.12
C TRP A 251 -4.04 11.87 13.09
N SER A 252 -3.75 12.81 12.22
CA SER A 252 -4.51 14.07 12.11
C SER A 252 -5.95 13.85 11.67
N ILE A 253 -6.18 12.95 10.68
CA ILE A 253 -7.54 12.63 10.23
C ILE A 253 -8.34 11.96 11.35
N ILE A 254 -7.75 10.98 12.05
CA ILE A 254 -8.41 10.29 13.17
C ILE A 254 -8.73 11.31 14.25
N ARG A 255 -7.76 12.17 14.66
CA ARG A 255 -7.97 13.21 15.68
C ARG A 255 -9.10 14.14 15.30
N GLN A 256 -9.15 14.64 14.05
CA GLN A 256 -10.21 15.52 13.59
C GLN A 256 -11.60 14.88 13.68
N ASN A 257 -11.71 13.57 13.41
CA ASN A 257 -12.98 12.85 13.54
C ASN A 257 -13.36 12.62 15.01
N MET A 258 -12.39 12.32 15.87
CA MET A 258 -12.61 12.20 17.31
C MET A 258 -13.05 13.52 17.92
N ASP A 259 -12.45 14.65 17.53
CA ASP A 259 -12.78 16.00 18.05
C ASP A 259 -14.22 16.42 17.73
N LYS A 260 -14.79 15.91 16.65
CA LYS A 260 -16.17 16.18 16.24
C LYS A 260 -17.20 15.34 17.02
N ASP A 261 -16.75 14.35 17.78
CA ASP A 261 -17.61 13.40 18.46
C ASP A 261 -17.60 13.59 19.97
N GLU A 262 -18.79 13.76 20.58
CA GLU A 262 -18.96 14.05 22.01
C GLU A 262 -18.41 12.96 22.93
N TYR A 263 -18.36 11.70 22.46
CA TYR A 263 -17.82 10.59 23.25
C TYR A 263 -16.30 10.48 23.14
N PHE A 264 -15.74 10.67 21.92
CA PHE A 264 -14.32 10.47 21.64
C PHE A 264 -13.44 11.71 21.79
N LYS A 265 -14.01 12.92 21.84
CA LYS A 265 -13.24 14.17 21.89
C LYS A 265 -12.24 14.24 23.06
N ASP A 266 -12.60 13.62 24.19
CA ASP A 266 -11.78 13.58 25.41
C ASP A 266 -10.84 12.37 25.49
N PHE A 267 -10.82 11.50 24.46
CA PHE A 267 -9.89 10.38 24.41
C PHE A 267 -8.51 10.86 23.96
N LYS A 268 -7.48 10.35 24.61
CA LYS A 268 -6.11 10.59 24.18
C LYS A 268 -5.81 9.77 22.93
N LEU A 269 -5.44 10.41 21.82
CA LEU A 269 -4.87 9.74 20.67
C LEU A 269 -3.37 9.55 20.91
N LEU A 270 -2.94 8.28 20.96
CA LEU A 270 -1.55 7.89 21.20
C LEU A 270 -0.70 8.03 19.93
N ASP A 271 0.61 7.94 20.09
CA ASP A 271 1.55 7.92 18.98
C ASP A 271 1.27 6.76 18.04
N TYR A 272 1.64 6.92 16.77
CA TYR A 272 1.41 5.96 15.70
C TYR A 272 2.44 4.84 15.77
N ASP A 273 1.99 3.58 15.77
CA ASP A 273 2.87 2.42 15.74
C ASP A 273 2.87 1.75 14.35
N PHE A 274 4.05 1.44 13.87
CA PHE A 274 4.26 0.52 12.77
C PHE A 274 4.65 -0.84 13.36
N ILE A 275 3.84 -1.86 13.11
CA ILE A 275 4.17 -3.24 13.41
C ILE A 275 4.80 -3.82 12.16
N VAL A 276 6.06 -4.22 12.26
CA VAL A 276 6.85 -4.66 11.12
C VAL A 276 7.22 -6.12 11.26
N VAL A 277 6.91 -6.92 10.24
CA VAL A 277 7.37 -8.31 10.17
C VAL A 277 8.28 -8.52 8.96
N ASN A 278 9.42 -9.14 9.19
CA ASN A 278 10.32 -9.54 8.12
C ASN A 278 9.99 -10.97 7.66
N ARG A 279 9.78 -11.13 6.35
CA ARG A 279 9.42 -12.42 5.73
C ARG A 279 10.41 -13.56 6.05
N ARG A 280 11.70 -13.24 6.22
CA ARG A 280 12.77 -14.25 6.38
C ARG A 280 13.15 -14.47 7.83
N ILE A 281 13.34 -13.39 8.57
CA ILE A 281 13.85 -13.45 9.95
C ILE A 281 12.75 -13.76 10.94
N LEU A 282 11.51 -13.38 10.62
CA LEU A 282 10.31 -13.62 11.43
C LEU A 282 10.42 -13.08 12.87
N VAL A 283 11.14 -11.96 13.04
CA VAL A 283 11.18 -11.22 14.31
C VAL A 283 10.36 -9.95 14.15
N PRO A 284 9.19 -9.84 14.82
CA PRO A 284 8.38 -8.65 14.73
C PRO A 284 9.01 -7.47 15.45
N LEU A 285 8.91 -6.30 14.85
CA LEU A 285 9.36 -5.02 15.39
C LEU A 285 8.15 -4.13 15.65
N VAL A 286 8.12 -3.45 16.79
CA VAL A 286 7.22 -2.33 17.05
C VAL A 286 8.03 -1.04 16.92
N TRP A 287 7.69 -0.25 15.92
CA TRP A 287 8.31 1.05 15.63
C TRP A 287 7.31 2.15 15.95
N THR A 288 7.51 2.84 17.06
CA THR A 288 6.66 3.98 17.44
C THR A 288 7.14 5.25 16.73
N CYS A 289 6.24 5.92 16.05
CA CYS A 289 6.47 7.22 15.43
C CYS A 289 5.78 8.30 16.27
N PRO A 290 6.49 9.05 17.10
CA PRO A 290 5.91 10.14 17.86
C PRO A 290 5.44 11.24 16.91
N PHE A 291 4.19 11.66 17.06
CA PHE A 291 3.61 12.71 16.21
C PHE A 291 4.40 14.03 16.29
N THR A 292 4.92 14.34 17.46
CA THR A 292 5.70 15.56 17.72
C THR A 292 7.02 15.64 16.97
N GLN A 293 7.58 14.49 16.57
CA GLN A 293 8.83 14.42 15.79
C GLN A 293 8.62 14.69 14.29
N ALA A 294 7.41 14.92 13.88
CA ALA A 294 7.05 14.99 12.49
C ALA A 294 7.34 16.36 11.80
N VAL A 295 8.09 17.25 12.41
CA VAL A 295 8.48 18.56 11.84
C VAL A 295 9.99 18.73 11.88
N GLY A 296 10.59 19.08 10.73
CA GLY A 296 12.01 19.32 10.59
C GLY A 296 12.79 18.07 10.18
N THR A 297 14.06 18.03 10.51
CA THR A 297 14.97 16.95 10.08
C THR A 297 15.01 15.83 11.10
N LEU A 298 14.60 14.63 10.69
CA LEU A 298 14.78 13.41 11.46
C LEU A 298 16.09 12.73 11.04
N LYS A 299 16.93 12.42 12.00
CA LYS A 299 18.24 11.80 11.77
C LYS A 299 18.24 10.36 12.24
N PHE A 300 18.80 9.48 11.41
CA PHE A 300 19.04 8.08 11.71
C PHE A 300 20.55 7.80 11.64
N GLY A 301 21.12 7.37 12.77
CA GLY A 301 22.57 7.12 12.81
C GLY A 301 23.41 8.36 12.52
N LYS A 302 24.53 8.19 11.81
CA LYS A 302 25.50 9.28 11.56
C LYS A 302 25.23 10.06 10.27
N ASN A 303 24.70 9.42 9.24
CA ASN A 303 24.66 9.97 7.88
C ASN A 303 23.27 10.00 7.25
N ASP A 304 22.31 9.28 7.81
CA ASP A 304 20.98 9.18 7.24
C ASP A 304 20.04 10.19 7.90
N GLN A 305 19.40 11.02 7.10
CA GLN A 305 18.43 12.00 7.56
C GLN A 305 17.33 12.21 6.52
N ILE A 306 16.16 12.57 6.99
CA ILE A 306 15.02 12.96 6.17
C ILE A 306 14.48 14.30 6.65
N GLU A 307 14.21 15.19 5.72
CA GLU A 307 13.44 16.39 6.01
C GLU A 307 11.94 16.06 5.92
N MET A 308 11.26 16.17 7.06
CA MET A 308 9.85 15.85 7.16
C MET A 308 9.00 17.09 6.87
N ARG A 309 8.51 17.18 5.64
CA ARG A 309 7.54 18.19 5.24
C ARG A 309 6.16 17.83 5.77
N SER A 310 5.33 18.81 6.07
CA SER A 310 3.95 18.56 6.47
C SER A 310 3.16 17.85 5.34
N PRO A 311 2.38 16.78 5.64
CA PRO A 311 1.51 16.17 4.64
C PRO A 311 0.50 17.16 4.06
N PHE A 312 0.12 18.18 4.81
CA PHE A 312 -0.84 19.20 4.36
C PHE A 312 -0.19 20.20 3.40
N VAL A 313 1.06 20.61 3.65
CA VAL A 313 1.84 21.43 2.70
C VAL A 313 2.09 20.67 1.39
N ILE A 314 2.42 19.39 1.48
CA ILE A 314 2.60 18.54 0.29
C ILE A 314 1.26 18.43 -0.48
N GLY A 315 0.16 18.27 0.23
CA GLY A 315 -1.17 18.16 -0.36
C GLY A 315 -1.64 19.47 -1.01
N GLU A 316 -1.34 20.62 -0.40
CA GLU A 316 -1.63 21.95 -0.97
C GLU A 316 -0.85 22.16 -2.27
N GLU A 317 0.46 21.89 -2.26
CA GLU A 317 1.31 21.97 -3.44
C GLU A 317 0.80 21.08 -4.57
N LEU A 318 0.52 19.81 -4.28
CA LEU A 318 -0.03 18.86 -5.25
C LEU A 318 -1.41 19.27 -5.76
N SER A 319 -2.31 19.70 -4.88
CA SER A 319 -3.67 20.12 -5.24
C SER A 319 -3.64 21.35 -6.14
N SER A 320 -2.82 22.35 -5.80
CA SER A 320 -2.62 23.55 -6.61
C SER A 320 -2.12 23.19 -8.00
N TYR A 321 -1.17 22.28 -8.09
CA TYR A 321 -0.66 21.79 -9.36
C TYR A 321 -1.71 21.06 -10.18
N LEU A 322 -2.47 20.15 -9.60
CA LEU A 322 -3.52 19.38 -10.29
C LEU A 322 -4.68 20.26 -10.78
N THR A 323 -4.99 21.34 -10.05
CA THR A 323 -6.07 22.27 -10.43
C THR A 323 -5.63 23.34 -11.43
N SER A 324 -4.38 23.80 -11.32
CA SER A 324 -3.81 24.84 -12.19
C SER A 324 -3.31 24.31 -13.53
N ARG A 325 -3.26 23.00 -13.68
CA ARG A 325 -2.77 22.35 -14.90
C ARG A 325 -3.73 22.69 -16.06
N PRO A 326 -3.38 23.58 -16.99
CA PRO A 326 -4.05 23.60 -18.28
C PRO A 326 -3.92 22.16 -18.80
N ARG A 327 -4.93 21.66 -19.50
CA ARG A 327 -4.81 20.38 -20.24
C ARG A 327 -3.79 20.63 -21.36
N VAL A 328 -2.52 20.56 -20.98
CA VAL A 328 -1.42 20.78 -21.92
C VAL A 328 -1.24 19.52 -22.74
N PRO A 329 -1.14 19.66 -24.06
CA PRO A 329 -0.81 18.55 -24.93
C PRO A 329 0.49 17.88 -24.48
N VAL A 330 0.52 16.58 -24.59
CA VAL A 330 1.70 15.71 -24.43
C VAL A 330 2.94 16.40 -24.98
N GLY A 331 3.90 16.77 -24.14
CA GLY A 331 5.11 17.49 -24.53
C GLY A 331 5.91 18.07 -23.34
N ILE A 332 5.24 18.32 -22.21
CA ILE A 332 5.91 18.83 -21.01
C ILE A 332 6.63 17.70 -20.24
N ASN A 333 6.36 16.44 -20.56
CA ASN A 333 7.04 15.30 -19.92
C ASN A 333 8.55 15.21 -20.24
N GLU A 334 9.04 16.05 -21.15
CA GLU A 334 10.46 16.12 -21.51
C GLU A 334 11.20 17.28 -20.84
N THR A 335 10.50 18.19 -20.16
CA THR A 335 11.10 19.31 -19.45
C THR A 335 11.34 18.94 -17.99
N GLY A 336 12.57 19.08 -17.55
CA GLY A 336 12.98 18.79 -16.17
C GLY A 336 12.38 19.75 -15.14
N PRO A 337 12.53 19.45 -13.83
CA PRO A 337 11.98 20.26 -12.73
C PRO A 337 12.39 21.73 -12.75
N ASN A 338 13.49 22.08 -13.40
CA ASN A 338 13.98 23.45 -13.50
C ASN A 338 13.12 24.31 -14.43
N ASP A 339 12.62 23.76 -15.52
CA ASP A 339 11.80 24.50 -16.48
C ASP A 339 10.41 24.80 -15.93
N LEU A 340 9.89 23.92 -15.08
CA LEU A 340 8.64 24.16 -14.36
C LEU A 340 8.76 25.25 -13.30
N ARG A 341 9.90 25.38 -12.63
CA ARG A 341 10.16 26.49 -11.70
C ARG A 341 10.30 27.81 -12.42
N GLU A 342 10.96 27.85 -13.59
CA GLU A 342 11.03 29.04 -14.42
C GLU A 342 9.65 29.44 -14.93
N TRP A 343 8.82 28.48 -15.34
CA TRP A 343 7.45 28.72 -15.78
C TRP A 343 6.53 29.22 -14.63
N LEU A 344 6.61 28.63 -13.44
CA LEU A 344 5.87 29.10 -12.26
C LEU A 344 6.29 30.50 -11.81
N ASN A 345 7.52 30.91 -12.07
CA ASN A 345 8.00 32.25 -11.78
C ASN A 345 7.59 33.30 -12.84
N THR A 346 6.99 32.88 -13.94
CA THR A 346 6.48 33.75 -15.01
C THR A 346 4.98 33.98 -14.95
N LEU A 347 4.27 33.27 -14.05
CA LEU A 347 2.87 33.48 -13.69
C LEU A 347 2.73 34.40 -12.47
#